data_bd1b4c20dbf9001606168b71b2dc12bc
#
_entry.id   bd1b4c20dbf9001606168b71b2dc12bc
#
_cell.length_a   1.000
_cell.length_b   1.000
_cell.length_c   1.000
_cell.angle_alpha   90.00
_cell.angle_beta   90.00
_cell.angle_gamma   90.00
#
_symmetry.space_group_name_H-M   'P 1'
#
loop_
_entity.id
_entity.type
_entity.pdbx_description
1 polymer ?
#
loop_
_entity_poly.entity_id
_entity_poly.type
_entity_poly.pdbx_seq_one_letter_code
_entity_poly.pdbx_strand_id
1 'polypeptide(L)'
;PTPVSALIHAATMVTAGVYLVIRSNELYTLIPEVGYAIAALGAFVAIFAATMALVNNDMKRVIAYSTLSQLGYMFVAAGLGAYWVALFHLAAHAFFKSVLFLGAGNVMHAMDDELDIRKMGALHNKMKATSIIMTIASLALAGIFPLAGFFSKDKILEVAFNADATILWAILWVTAGLTAFYSFRLVMKIFFGEQNYSDDEFHPHEAKGFVIAAMIPLAILAVIAGMFEHTFVEFVTQILPTWEASNLTHSTAWILILVTSAVAIFGIAVAVFKYRNGGFSKSWEDTAIYKLLSNQYYIPKFYEYFVSKPYYAISVWTWKIIEVKIIDNAIDGLAHLVNKL
;
A
#
# COMPACT_ATOMS: atom_id res chain seq x y z
N PRO A 1 12.96 1.59 -10.90
CA PRO A 1 12.03 1.69 -12.03
C PRO A 1 10.58 1.55 -11.59
N THR A 2 9.77 2.58 -11.79
CA THR A 2 8.40 2.65 -11.30
C THR A 2 7.44 1.66 -11.99
N PRO A 3 7.62 1.32 -13.28
CA PRO A 3 6.82 0.26 -13.91
C PRO A 3 6.97 -1.10 -13.23
N VAL A 4 8.17 -1.43 -12.77
CA VAL A 4 8.41 -2.65 -11.98
C VAL A 4 7.68 -2.57 -10.63
N SER A 5 7.70 -1.40 -9.96
CA SER A 5 6.95 -1.20 -8.72
C SER A 5 5.44 -1.32 -8.95
N ALA A 6 4.92 -0.82 -10.07
CA ALA A 6 3.51 -0.98 -10.43
C ALA A 6 3.12 -2.46 -10.57
N LEU A 7 3.97 -3.29 -11.16
CA LEU A 7 3.71 -4.73 -11.29
C LEU A 7 3.88 -5.47 -9.95
N ILE A 8 5.01 -5.26 -9.27
CA ILE A 8 5.39 -5.99 -8.05
C ILE A 8 4.50 -5.61 -6.86
N HIS A 9 4.31 -4.31 -6.61
CA HIS A 9 3.57 -3.81 -5.45
C HIS A 9 2.06 -3.65 -5.69
N ALA A 10 1.59 -3.69 -6.94
CA ALA A 10 0.17 -3.55 -7.20
C ALA A 10 -0.54 -4.90 -7.36
N ALA A 11 0.04 -5.83 -8.12
CA ALA A 11 -0.71 -6.96 -8.64
C ALA A 11 -0.12 -8.35 -8.32
N THR A 12 1.23 -8.49 -8.17
CA THR A 12 1.84 -9.82 -8.24
C THR A 12 2.55 -10.25 -6.96
N MET A 13 3.77 -9.80 -6.73
CA MET A 13 4.63 -10.35 -5.67
C MET A 13 4.02 -10.17 -4.27
N VAL A 14 3.56 -8.97 -3.95
CA VAL A 14 3.04 -8.67 -2.60
C VAL A 14 1.69 -9.33 -2.31
N THR A 15 0.94 -9.71 -3.34
CA THR A 15 -0.35 -10.39 -3.20
C THR A 15 -0.23 -11.92 -3.15
N ALA A 16 0.97 -12.47 -3.39
CA ALA A 16 1.21 -13.90 -3.37
C ALA A 16 0.82 -14.56 -2.04
N GLY A 17 1.06 -13.90 -0.90
CA GLY A 17 0.66 -14.40 0.42
C GLY A 17 -0.86 -14.46 0.58
N VAL A 18 -1.58 -13.45 0.11
CA VAL A 18 -3.06 -13.44 0.10
C VAL A 18 -3.57 -14.57 -0.79
N TYR A 19 -3.02 -14.70 -2.00
CA TYR A 19 -3.38 -15.78 -2.91
C TYR A 19 -3.09 -17.17 -2.32
N LEU A 20 -1.96 -17.34 -1.62
CA LEU A 20 -1.63 -18.59 -0.93
C LEU A 20 -2.72 -18.97 0.09
N VAL A 21 -3.15 -18.02 0.94
CA VAL A 21 -4.23 -18.27 1.90
C VAL A 21 -5.53 -18.63 1.19
N ILE A 22 -5.90 -17.89 0.13
CA ILE A 22 -7.09 -18.17 -0.66
C ILE A 22 -7.00 -19.57 -1.30
N ARG A 23 -5.87 -19.93 -1.87
CA ARG A 23 -5.67 -21.21 -2.57
C ARG A 23 -5.67 -22.40 -1.61
N SER A 24 -5.27 -22.18 -0.36
CA SER A 24 -5.24 -23.19 0.70
C SER A 24 -6.48 -23.12 1.61
N ASN A 25 -7.61 -22.61 1.11
CA ASN A 25 -8.83 -22.38 1.89
C ASN A 25 -9.33 -23.59 2.63
N GLU A 26 -9.22 -24.80 2.06
CA GLU A 26 -9.62 -26.05 2.69
C GLU A 26 -8.91 -26.30 4.02
N LEU A 27 -7.63 -25.91 4.14
CA LEU A 27 -6.87 -26.09 5.39
C LEU A 27 -7.39 -25.13 6.48
N TYR A 28 -7.74 -23.91 6.13
CA TYR A 28 -8.21 -22.91 7.10
C TYR A 28 -9.66 -23.14 7.53
N THR A 29 -10.47 -23.79 6.70
CA THR A 29 -11.82 -24.23 7.11
C THR A 29 -11.80 -25.32 8.17
N LEU A 30 -10.73 -26.13 8.22
CA LEU A 30 -10.56 -27.16 9.25
C LEU A 30 -10.15 -26.57 10.60
N ILE A 31 -9.48 -25.43 10.63
CA ILE A 31 -8.96 -24.78 11.84
C ILE A 31 -9.28 -23.30 11.79
N PRO A 32 -10.52 -22.88 12.10
CA PRO A 32 -10.97 -21.47 12.01
C PRO A 32 -10.14 -20.51 12.88
N GLU A 33 -9.55 -20.98 13.98
CA GLU A 33 -8.74 -20.19 14.89
C GLU A 33 -7.48 -19.66 14.18
N VAL A 34 -6.88 -20.44 13.29
CA VAL A 34 -5.75 -19.97 12.48
C VAL A 34 -6.19 -18.90 11.48
N GLY A 35 -7.37 -19.08 10.89
CA GLY A 35 -7.99 -18.04 10.04
C GLY A 35 -8.19 -16.74 10.80
N TYR A 36 -8.75 -16.79 12.01
CA TYR A 36 -8.92 -15.61 12.87
C TYR A 36 -7.59 -14.95 13.25
N ALA A 37 -6.55 -15.73 13.54
CA ALA A 37 -5.22 -15.20 13.82
C ALA A 37 -4.64 -14.46 12.60
N ILE A 38 -4.84 -14.98 11.38
CA ILE A 38 -4.47 -14.31 10.13
C ILE A 38 -5.25 -12.98 9.99
N ALA A 39 -6.55 -12.99 10.26
CA ALA A 39 -7.38 -11.80 10.21
C ALA A 39 -6.93 -10.74 11.23
N ALA A 40 -6.63 -11.14 12.46
CA ALA A 40 -6.13 -10.23 13.50
C ALA A 40 -4.79 -9.61 13.12
N LEU A 41 -3.84 -10.40 12.59
CA LEU A 41 -2.58 -9.90 12.06
C LEU A 41 -2.81 -8.96 10.87
N GLY A 42 -3.75 -9.29 9.97
CA GLY A 42 -4.14 -8.45 8.84
C GLY A 42 -4.65 -7.08 9.29
N ALA A 43 -5.55 -7.04 10.27
CA ALA A 43 -6.07 -5.79 10.82
C ALA A 43 -4.98 -4.94 11.49
N PHE A 44 -4.08 -5.58 12.26
CA PHE A 44 -2.92 -4.91 12.83
C PHE A 44 -2.03 -4.28 11.74
N VAL A 45 -1.68 -5.04 10.71
CA VAL A 45 -0.84 -4.55 9.61
C VAL A 45 -1.54 -3.42 8.84
N ALA A 46 -2.88 -3.50 8.66
CA ALA A 46 -3.64 -2.47 7.98
C ALA A 46 -3.49 -1.11 8.65
N ILE A 47 -3.75 -1.01 9.95
CA ILE A 47 -3.65 0.26 10.69
C ILE A 47 -2.19 0.69 10.87
N PHE A 48 -1.29 -0.24 11.16
CA PHE A 48 0.13 0.01 11.34
C PHE A 48 0.75 0.67 10.10
N ALA A 49 0.51 0.11 8.92
CA ALA A 49 1.00 0.68 7.66
C ALA A 49 0.34 2.02 7.34
N ALA A 50 -0.97 2.18 7.60
CA ALA A 50 -1.69 3.42 7.37
C ALA A 50 -1.12 4.57 8.22
N THR A 51 -0.79 4.33 9.49
CA THR A 51 -0.18 5.35 10.36
C THR A 51 1.21 5.80 9.87
N MET A 52 2.01 4.91 9.31
CA MET A 52 3.29 5.28 8.67
C MET A 52 3.07 6.10 7.39
N ALA A 53 2.05 5.77 6.59
CA ALA A 53 1.71 6.52 5.39
C ALA A 53 1.28 7.97 5.68
N LEU A 54 0.67 8.23 6.85
CA LEU A 54 0.21 9.58 7.26
C LEU A 54 1.33 10.61 7.30
N VAL A 55 2.51 10.23 7.76
CA VAL A 55 3.62 11.14 8.06
C VAL A 55 4.78 11.04 7.08
N ASN A 56 4.82 9.99 6.26
CA ASN A 56 5.91 9.79 5.31
C ASN A 56 5.90 10.88 4.23
N ASN A 57 7.09 11.35 3.85
CA ASN A 57 7.24 12.39 2.84
C ASN A 57 7.79 11.87 1.51
N ASP A 58 8.25 10.63 1.46
CA ASP A 58 8.62 9.97 0.21
C ASP A 58 7.35 9.45 -0.49
N MET A 59 7.09 9.96 -1.70
CA MET A 59 5.92 9.63 -2.52
C MET A 59 5.77 8.11 -2.73
N LYS A 60 6.84 7.42 -3.10
CA LYS A 60 6.80 5.97 -3.35
C LYS A 60 6.55 5.18 -2.06
N ARG A 61 7.13 5.62 -0.93
CA ARG A 61 6.89 4.98 0.37
C ARG A 61 5.46 5.16 0.84
N VAL A 62 4.86 6.34 0.65
CA VAL A 62 3.43 6.55 0.96
C VAL A 62 2.57 5.55 0.20
N ILE A 63 2.79 5.39 -1.12
CA ILE A 63 2.07 4.44 -1.95
C ILE A 63 2.36 2.99 -1.52
N ALA A 64 3.59 2.64 -1.16
CA ALA A 64 3.97 1.31 -0.69
C ALA A 64 3.33 0.96 0.67
N TYR A 65 3.34 1.87 1.65
CA TYR A 65 2.65 1.64 2.92
C TYR A 65 1.14 1.53 2.75
N SER A 66 0.57 2.29 1.83
CA SER A 66 -0.84 2.13 1.50
C SER A 66 -1.13 0.76 0.85
N THR A 67 -0.20 0.17 0.10
CA THR A 67 -0.31 -1.21 -0.39
C THR A 67 -0.30 -2.20 0.77
N LEU A 68 0.66 -2.08 1.69
CA LEU A 68 0.75 -2.94 2.87
C LEU A 68 -0.53 -2.87 3.71
N SER A 69 -1.10 -1.67 3.87
CA SER A 69 -2.38 -1.48 4.54
C SER A 69 -3.52 -2.23 3.83
N GLN A 70 -3.63 -2.14 2.50
CA GLN A 70 -4.68 -2.84 1.75
C GLN A 70 -4.51 -4.36 1.74
N LEU A 71 -3.27 -4.87 1.74
CA LEU A 71 -3.01 -6.30 1.96
C LEU A 71 -3.54 -6.76 3.31
N GLY A 72 -3.40 -5.94 4.35
CA GLY A 72 -4.00 -6.19 5.65
C GLY A 72 -5.51 -6.39 5.57
N TYR A 73 -6.23 -5.54 4.82
CA TYR A 73 -7.67 -5.73 4.56
C TYR A 73 -7.97 -7.08 3.88
N MET A 74 -7.17 -7.46 2.86
CA MET A 74 -7.35 -8.73 2.16
C MET A 74 -7.13 -9.93 3.09
N PHE A 75 -6.13 -9.86 3.99
CA PHE A 75 -5.89 -10.90 4.98
C PHE A 75 -7.02 -10.99 6.01
N VAL A 76 -7.68 -9.87 6.37
CA VAL A 76 -8.88 -9.93 7.22
C VAL A 76 -9.99 -10.71 6.52
N ALA A 77 -10.30 -10.38 5.27
CA ALA A 77 -11.35 -11.07 4.53
C ALA A 77 -11.03 -12.57 4.33
N ALA A 78 -9.80 -12.88 3.90
CA ALA A 78 -9.38 -14.27 3.69
C ALA A 78 -9.33 -15.07 5.00
N GLY A 79 -8.85 -14.47 6.09
CA GLY A 79 -8.79 -15.11 7.40
C GLY A 79 -10.17 -15.35 8.03
N LEU A 80 -11.18 -14.57 7.69
CA LEU A 80 -12.58 -14.77 8.08
C LEU A 80 -13.36 -15.65 7.09
N GLY A 81 -12.68 -16.30 6.14
CA GLY A 81 -13.30 -17.26 5.20
C GLY A 81 -13.95 -16.62 3.97
N ALA A 82 -13.93 -15.30 3.82
CA ALA A 82 -14.48 -14.60 2.67
C ALA A 82 -13.44 -14.49 1.53
N TYR A 83 -13.05 -15.63 0.99
CA TYR A 83 -11.93 -15.74 0.04
C TYR A 83 -12.17 -14.99 -1.27
N TRP A 84 -13.38 -15.08 -1.83
CA TRP A 84 -13.72 -14.35 -3.05
C TRP A 84 -13.69 -12.83 -2.84
N VAL A 85 -14.08 -12.35 -1.65
CA VAL A 85 -14.04 -10.93 -1.30
C VAL A 85 -12.59 -10.42 -1.27
N ALA A 86 -11.68 -11.19 -0.65
CA ALA A 86 -10.26 -10.88 -0.66
C ALA A 86 -9.69 -10.82 -2.09
N LEU A 87 -10.06 -11.79 -2.93
CA LEU A 87 -9.61 -11.87 -4.33
C LEU A 87 -10.20 -10.72 -5.18
N PHE A 88 -11.44 -10.34 -4.95
CA PHE A 88 -12.08 -9.21 -5.63
C PHE A 88 -11.38 -7.88 -5.29
N HIS A 89 -11.08 -7.67 -3.99
CA HIS A 89 -10.32 -6.49 -3.58
C HIS A 89 -8.89 -6.51 -4.14
N LEU A 90 -8.25 -7.67 -4.23
CA LEU A 90 -6.94 -7.83 -4.88
C LEU A 90 -6.99 -7.38 -6.35
N ALA A 91 -8.02 -7.79 -7.10
CA ALA A 91 -8.18 -7.39 -8.50
C ALA A 91 -8.41 -5.87 -8.64
N ALA A 92 -9.33 -5.29 -7.85
CA ALA A 92 -9.57 -3.85 -7.84
C ALA A 92 -8.30 -3.07 -7.43
N HIS A 93 -7.59 -3.55 -6.40
CA HIS A 93 -6.34 -2.98 -5.93
C HIS A 93 -5.27 -2.94 -7.02
N ALA A 94 -5.13 -4.01 -7.80
CA ALA A 94 -4.16 -4.07 -8.89
C ALA A 94 -4.32 -2.90 -9.86
N PHE A 95 -5.56 -2.51 -10.20
CA PHE A 95 -5.82 -1.41 -11.13
C PHE A 95 -5.43 -0.05 -10.55
N PHE A 96 -6.03 0.36 -9.44
CA PHE A 96 -5.75 1.70 -8.92
C PHE A 96 -4.32 1.86 -8.36
N LYS A 97 -3.68 0.80 -7.88
CA LYS A 97 -2.29 0.86 -7.42
C LYS A 97 -1.30 0.95 -8.57
N SER A 98 -1.52 0.22 -9.66
CA SER A 98 -0.69 0.35 -10.85
C SER A 98 -0.72 1.79 -11.37
N VAL A 99 -1.90 2.41 -11.41
CA VAL A 99 -2.06 3.82 -11.78
C VAL A 99 -1.27 4.74 -10.85
N LEU A 100 -1.37 4.54 -9.52
CA LEU A 100 -0.66 5.38 -8.55
C LEU A 100 0.86 5.26 -8.68
N PHE A 101 1.40 4.05 -8.87
CA PHE A 101 2.83 3.87 -9.07
C PHE A 101 3.32 4.42 -10.41
N LEU A 102 2.59 4.20 -11.50
CA LEU A 102 2.96 4.76 -12.81
C LEU A 102 2.90 6.28 -12.79
N GLY A 103 1.85 6.85 -12.19
CA GLY A 103 1.73 8.29 -12.01
C GLY A 103 2.84 8.87 -11.12
N ALA A 104 3.20 8.18 -10.04
CA ALA A 104 4.36 8.56 -9.25
C ALA A 104 5.67 8.52 -10.06
N GLY A 105 5.78 7.59 -11.02
CA GLY A 105 6.88 7.55 -11.98
C GLY A 105 6.92 8.77 -12.89
N ASN A 106 5.77 9.22 -13.37
CA ASN A 106 5.67 10.41 -14.19
C ASN A 106 6.08 11.67 -13.40
N VAL A 107 5.59 11.80 -12.16
CA VAL A 107 5.95 12.93 -11.28
C VAL A 107 7.44 12.91 -10.97
N MET A 108 7.99 11.75 -10.61
CA MET A 108 9.42 11.61 -10.34
C MET A 108 10.28 12.00 -11.55
N HIS A 109 9.90 11.55 -12.75
CA HIS A 109 10.62 11.91 -13.99
C HIS A 109 10.54 13.40 -14.29
N ALA A 110 9.38 14.04 -14.02
CA ALA A 110 9.18 15.47 -14.23
C ALA A 110 9.92 16.34 -13.20
N MET A 111 10.31 15.77 -12.06
CA MET A 111 10.98 16.41 -10.94
C MET A 111 12.42 15.86 -10.74
N ASP A 112 13.10 15.47 -11.81
CA ASP A 112 14.50 15.04 -11.83
C ASP A 112 14.85 14.04 -10.70
N ASP A 113 14.03 12.98 -10.58
CA ASP A 113 14.12 11.91 -9.58
C ASP A 113 13.83 12.33 -8.11
N GLU A 114 13.29 13.55 -7.86
CA GLU A 114 12.86 13.95 -6.53
C GLU A 114 11.65 13.11 -6.07
N LEU A 115 11.69 12.64 -4.82
CA LEU A 115 10.65 11.82 -4.19
C LEU A 115 9.97 12.52 -3.02
N ASP A 116 10.57 13.58 -2.48
CA ASP A 116 10.03 14.28 -1.33
C ASP A 116 8.88 15.21 -1.73
N ILE A 117 7.66 14.82 -1.32
CA ILE A 117 6.45 15.59 -1.62
C ILE A 117 6.44 16.99 -1.01
N ARG A 118 7.36 17.31 -0.10
CA ARG A 118 7.50 18.66 0.48
C ARG A 118 8.17 19.63 -0.50
N LYS A 119 8.92 19.12 -1.46
CA LYS A 119 9.60 19.90 -2.52
C LYS A 119 8.77 19.96 -3.81
N MET A 120 7.52 19.52 -3.78
CA MET A 120 6.59 19.53 -4.90
C MET A 120 5.53 20.62 -4.69
N GLY A 121 4.49 20.61 -5.51
CA GLY A 121 3.33 21.50 -5.38
C GLY A 121 2.94 22.11 -6.71
N ALA A 122 1.67 22.48 -6.87
CA ALA A 122 1.11 23.15 -8.06
C ALA A 122 1.34 22.41 -9.40
N LEU A 123 1.73 21.12 -9.38
CA LEU A 123 2.04 20.34 -10.57
C LEU A 123 0.82 20.08 -11.47
N HIS A 124 -0.41 20.28 -10.99
CA HIS A 124 -1.63 20.09 -11.79
C HIS A 124 -1.59 20.87 -13.13
N ASN A 125 -1.12 22.10 -13.11
CA ASN A 125 -1.08 22.93 -14.32
C ASN A 125 -0.04 22.46 -15.34
N LYS A 126 1.01 21.81 -14.91
CA LYS A 126 2.10 21.29 -15.74
C LYS A 126 1.85 19.82 -16.18
N MET A 127 1.11 19.04 -15.37
CA MET A 127 0.88 17.60 -15.53
C MET A 127 -0.61 17.24 -15.38
N LYS A 128 -1.46 17.80 -16.23
CA LYS A 128 -2.92 17.69 -16.10
C LYS A 128 -3.43 16.25 -16.20
N ALA A 129 -2.96 15.48 -17.18
CA ALA A 129 -3.42 14.12 -17.39
C ALA A 129 -2.98 13.21 -16.23
N THR A 130 -1.70 13.26 -15.84
CA THR A 130 -1.18 12.51 -14.70
C THR A 130 -1.92 12.87 -13.41
N SER A 131 -2.18 14.16 -13.16
CA SER A 131 -2.91 14.63 -11.98
C SER A 131 -4.33 14.10 -11.92
N ILE A 132 -5.09 14.16 -13.01
CA ILE A 132 -6.47 13.65 -13.08
C ILE A 132 -6.48 12.13 -12.83
N ILE A 133 -5.65 11.38 -13.53
CA ILE A 133 -5.59 9.93 -13.43
C ILE A 133 -5.20 9.48 -12.01
N MET A 134 -4.20 10.12 -11.39
CA MET A 134 -3.81 9.83 -10.01
C MET A 134 -4.88 10.22 -8.99
N THR A 135 -5.62 11.30 -9.24
CA THR A 135 -6.74 11.70 -8.37
C THR A 135 -7.86 10.67 -8.42
N ILE A 136 -8.22 10.18 -9.61
CA ILE A 136 -9.21 9.09 -9.78
C ILE A 136 -8.77 7.82 -9.02
N ALA A 137 -7.51 7.42 -9.18
CA ALA A 137 -6.97 6.25 -8.48
C ALA A 137 -6.94 6.45 -6.95
N SER A 138 -6.68 7.67 -6.48
CA SER A 138 -6.72 8.02 -5.04
C SER A 138 -8.13 7.99 -4.48
N LEU A 139 -9.14 8.41 -5.25
CA LEU A 139 -10.55 8.28 -4.90
C LEU A 139 -10.97 6.80 -4.83
N ALA A 140 -10.52 5.99 -5.80
CA ALA A 140 -10.77 4.55 -5.78
C ALA A 140 -10.13 3.88 -4.54
N LEU A 141 -8.88 4.21 -4.22
CA LEU A 141 -8.20 3.73 -3.02
C LEU A 141 -8.93 4.15 -1.73
N ALA A 142 -9.45 5.38 -1.68
CA ALA A 142 -10.23 5.88 -0.55
C ALA A 142 -11.58 5.14 -0.37
N GLY A 143 -12.08 4.46 -1.41
CA GLY A 143 -13.35 3.75 -1.37
C GLY A 143 -14.55 4.66 -1.62
N ILE A 144 -14.43 5.61 -2.54
CA ILE A 144 -15.51 6.53 -2.89
C ILE A 144 -16.40 5.93 -4.00
N PHE A 145 -17.72 5.96 -3.77
CA PHE A 145 -18.72 5.55 -4.77
C PHE A 145 -18.64 6.44 -6.03
N PRO A 146 -18.74 5.91 -7.24
CA PRO A 146 -18.99 4.51 -7.64
C PRO A 146 -17.71 3.75 -8.08
N LEU A 147 -16.55 4.05 -7.51
CA LEU A 147 -15.27 3.51 -7.94
C LEU A 147 -15.04 2.09 -7.41
N ALA A 148 -14.17 1.32 -8.07
CA ALA A 148 -13.96 -0.11 -7.78
C ALA A 148 -13.55 -0.39 -6.31
N GLY A 149 -12.80 0.52 -5.68
CA GLY A 149 -12.41 0.39 -4.28
C GLY A 149 -13.57 0.48 -3.29
N PHE A 150 -14.65 1.19 -3.63
CA PHE A 150 -15.86 1.22 -2.82
C PHE A 150 -16.47 -0.18 -2.70
N PHE A 151 -16.82 -0.80 -3.82
CA PHE A 151 -17.46 -2.12 -3.82
C PHE A 151 -16.62 -3.17 -3.10
N SER A 152 -15.32 -3.22 -3.39
CA SER A 152 -14.44 -4.26 -2.85
C SER A 152 -14.05 -4.05 -1.39
N LYS A 153 -13.83 -2.80 -0.95
CA LYS A 153 -13.40 -2.48 0.42
C LYS A 153 -14.56 -2.52 1.41
N ASP A 154 -15.72 -1.99 1.03
CA ASP A 154 -16.92 -2.03 1.88
C ASP A 154 -17.36 -3.47 2.11
N LYS A 155 -17.19 -4.36 1.11
CA LYS A 155 -17.46 -5.78 1.28
C LYS A 155 -16.53 -6.44 2.32
N ILE A 156 -15.28 -6.03 2.44
CA ILE A 156 -14.38 -6.52 3.50
C ILE A 156 -14.85 -6.05 4.89
N LEU A 157 -15.31 -4.80 5.02
CA LEU A 157 -15.88 -4.30 6.26
C LEU A 157 -17.17 -5.03 6.63
N GLU A 158 -18.00 -5.33 5.64
CA GLU A 158 -19.20 -6.16 5.81
C GLU A 158 -18.84 -7.57 6.33
N VAL A 159 -17.79 -8.20 5.78
CA VAL A 159 -17.27 -9.50 6.27
C VAL A 159 -16.90 -9.42 7.75
N ALA A 160 -16.11 -8.44 8.14
CA ALA A 160 -15.65 -8.31 9.53
C ALA A 160 -16.81 -8.07 10.50
N PHE A 161 -17.81 -7.28 10.09
CA PHE A 161 -19.01 -7.01 10.89
C PHE A 161 -19.92 -8.25 10.98
N ASN A 162 -20.15 -8.94 9.87
CA ASN A 162 -20.99 -10.16 9.81
C ASN A 162 -20.41 -11.33 10.62
N ALA A 163 -19.08 -11.37 10.78
CA ALA A 163 -18.38 -12.37 11.57
C ALA A 163 -18.33 -12.03 13.08
N ASP A 164 -19.09 -11.03 13.55
CA ASP A 164 -19.05 -10.50 14.92
C ASP A 164 -17.64 -10.08 15.38
N ALA A 165 -16.72 -9.87 14.45
CA ALA A 165 -15.36 -9.44 14.72
C ALA A 165 -15.29 -7.91 14.87
N THR A 166 -16.04 -7.36 15.83
CA THR A 166 -16.26 -5.91 16.03
C THR A 166 -14.96 -5.13 16.17
N ILE A 167 -13.95 -5.69 16.86
CA ILE A 167 -12.65 -5.03 17.03
C ILE A 167 -11.93 -4.92 15.68
N LEU A 168 -11.93 -6.00 14.89
CA LEU A 168 -11.30 -5.98 13.56
C LEU A 168 -12.02 -5.00 12.63
N TRP A 169 -13.36 -5.01 12.65
CA TRP A 169 -14.17 -4.04 11.93
C TRP A 169 -13.82 -2.60 12.30
N ALA A 170 -13.77 -2.28 13.59
CA ALA A 170 -13.45 -0.93 14.06
C ALA A 170 -12.04 -0.48 13.63
N ILE A 171 -11.04 -1.36 13.71
CA ILE A 171 -9.68 -1.10 13.24
C ILE A 171 -9.69 -0.80 11.73
N LEU A 172 -10.36 -1.61 10.93
CA LEU A 172 -10.46 -1.40 9.48
C LEU A 172 -11.23 -0.13 9.14
N TRP A 173 -12.30 0.17 9.87
CA TRP A 173 -13.09 1.38 9.67
C TRP A 173 -12.27 2.65 9.93
N VAL A 174 -11.54 2.72 11.05
CA VAL A 174 -10.59 3.81 11.33
C VAL A 174 -9.53 3.90 10.22
N THR A 175 -8.98 2.76 9.83
CA THR A 175 -7.97 2.68 8.76
C THR A 175 -8.51 3.18 7.41
N ALA A 176 -9.81 3.03 7.14
CA ALA A 176 -10.43 3.58 5.93
C ALA A 176 -10.37 5.11 5.91
N GLY A 177 -10.65 5.77 7.04
CA GLY A 177 -10.49 7.22 7.19
C GLY A 177 -9.04 7.68 7.04
N LEU A 178 -8.09 6.96 7.65
CA LEU A 178 -6.67 7.24 7.49
C LEU A 178 -6.22 7.06 6.03
N THR A 179 -6.73 6.04 5.34
CA THR A 179 -6.46 5.79 3.92
C THR A 179 -6.90 6.97 3.06
N ALA A 180 -8.11 7.44 3.26
CA ALA A 180 -8.64 8.58 2.56
C ALA A 180 -7.81 9.86 2.81
N PHE A 181 -7.43 10.09 4.06
CA PHE A 181 -6.60 11.23 4.45
C PHE A 181 -5.22 11.20 3.80
N TYR A 182 -4.42 10.12 3.95
CA TYR A 182 -3.06 10.12 3.41
C TYR A 182 -3.03 10.10 1.88
N SER A 183 -4.01 9.50 1.23
CA SER A 183 -4.12 9.51 -0.23
C SER A 183 -4.35 10.93 -0.76
N PHE A 184 -5.24 11.68 -0.12
CA PHE A 184 -5.48 13.06 -0.49
C PHE A 184 -4.41 14.04 0.00
N ARG A 185 -3.73 13.74 1.12
CA ARG A 185 -2.49 14.43 1.47
C ARG A 185 -1.46 14.35 0.34
N LEU A 186 -1.28 13.16 -0.23
CA LEU A 186 -0.36 12.94 -1.35
C LEU A 186 -0.78 13.78 -2.57
N VAL A 187 -2.04 13.67 -2.99
CA VAL A 187 -2.59 14.40 -4.15
C VAL A 187 -2.48 15.93 -3.95
N MET A 188 -2.86 16.42 -2.78
CA MET A 188 -2.82 17.85 -2.48
C MET A 188 -1.40 18.38 -2.48
N LYS A 189 -0.46 17.69 -1.83
CA LYS A 189 0.94 18.14 -1.76
C LYS A 189 1.63 18.15 -3.12
N ILE A 190 1.33 17.20 -3.99
CA ILE A 190 1.96 17.10 -5.31
C ILE A 190 1.32 18.04 -6.31
N PHE A 191 -0.02 18.06 -6.39
CA PHE A 191 -0.70 18.66 -7.52
C PHE A 191 -1.39 19.99 -7.22
N PHE A 192 -1.94 20.18 -6.02
CA PHE A 192 -2.84 21.29 -5.70
C PHE A 192 -2.36 22.21 -4.58
N GLY A 193 -1.27 21.87 -3.89
CA GLY A 193 -0.64 22.72 -2.88
C GLY A 193 0.16 23.85 -3.49
N GLU A 194 0.74 24.68 -2.63
CA GLU A 194 1.66 25.74 -3.03
C GLU A 194 2.91 25.16 -3.71
N GLN A 195 3.46 25.86 -4.71
CA GLN A 195 4.69 25.47 -5.38
C GLN A 195 5.87 25.62 -4.40
N ASN A 196 6.59 24.53 -4.16
CA ASN A 196 7.73 24.48 -3.24
C ASN A 196 9.04 24.16 -3.98
N TYR A 197 9.13 24.45 -5.25
CA TYR A 197 10.33 24.30 -6.08
C TYR A 197 10.55 25.56 -6.92
N SER A 198 11.79 25.80 -7.36
CA SER A 198 12.14 26.87 -8.29
C SER A 198 11.97 26.36 -9.73
N ASP A 199 11.41 27.21 -10.61
CA ASP A 199 11.32 26.93 -12.05
C ASP A 199 12.72 26.98 -12.73
N ASP A 200 13.75 27.52 -12.06
CA ASP A 200 15.14 27.46 -12.53
C ASP A 200 15.81 26.11 -12.25
N GLU A 201 15.35 25.39 -11.21
CA GLU A 201 15.89 24.11 -10.77
C GLU A 201 15.14 22.94 -11.41
N PHE A 202 13.79 23.04 -11.49
CA PHE A 202 12.94 21.98 -12.01
C PHE A 202 12.05 22.48 -13.14
N HIS A 203 11.97 21.72 -14.22
CA HIS A 203 11.12 22.02 -15.39
C HIS A 203 10.04 20.95 -15.60
N PRO A 204 9.04 20.87 -14.67
CA PRO A 204 8.05 19.82 -14.72
C PRO A 204 7.23 19.88 -16.02
N HIS A 205 7.06 18.71 -16.63
CA HIS A 205 6.33 18.54 -17.87
C HIS A 205 5.52 17.24 -17.83
N GLU A 206 4.45 17.18 -18.64
CA GLU A 206 3.62 15.98 -18.73
C GLU A 206 4.40 14.83 -19.35
N ALA A 207 4.06 13.60 -18.92
CA ALA A 207 4.62 12.39 -19.48
C ALA A 207 4.26 12.25 -20.96
N LYS A 208 5.10 11.54 -21.72
CA LYS A 208 4.87 11.27 -23.15
C LYS A 208 3.51 10.58 -23.37
N GLY A 209 2.83 10.92 -24.46
CA GLY A 209 1.46 10.45 -24.73
C GLY A 209 1.29 8.94 -24.67
N PHE A 210 2.27 8.14 -25.07
CA PHE A 210 2.20 6.67 -24.98
C PHE A 210 2.22 6.16 -23.53
N VAL A 211 2.87 6.88 -22.60
CA VAL A 211 2.88 6.53 -21.16
C VAL A 211 1.49 6.79 -20.56
N ILE A 212 0.89 7.95 -20.88
CA ILE A 212 -0.47 8.27 -20.46
C ILE A 212 -1.46 7.27 -21.07
N ALA A 213 -1.32 6.94 -22.35
CA ALA A 213 -2.18 5.95 -23.02
C ALA A 213 -2.13 4.56 -22.35
N ALA A 214 -0.98 4.14 -21.83
CA ALA A 214 -0.84 2.90 -21.09
C ALA A 214 -1.54 2.93 -19.71
N MET A 215 -1.69 4.11 -19.10
CA MET A 215 -2.37 4.27 -17.82
C MET A 215 -3.91 4.35 -17.94
N ILE A 216 -4.43 4.80 -19.08
CA ILE A 216 -5.87 5.01 -19.29
C ILE A 216 -6.70 3.74 -19.05
N PRO A 217 -6.37 2.55 -19.62
CA PRO A 217 -7.13 1.32 -19.37
C PRO A 217 -7.19 0.96 -17.88
N LEU A 218 -6.08 1.12 -17.16
CA LEU A 218 -6.02 0.85 -15.72
C LEU A 218 -6.89 1.85 -14.93
N ALA A 219 -6.89 3.11 -15.33
CA ALA A 219 -7.73 4.14 -14.71
C ALA A 219 -9.22 3.87 -14.96
N ILE A 220 -9.59 3.44 -16.18
CA ILE A 220 -10.97 3.03 -16.51
C ILE A 220 -11.36 1.84 -15.63
N LEU A 221 -10.52 0.81 -15.53
CA LEU A 221 -10.81 -0.36 -14.69
C LEU A 221 -10.88 0.01 -13.20
N ALA A 222 -10.09 0.98 -12.72
CA ALA A 222 -10.21 1.50 -11.36
C ALA A 222 -11.58 2.17 -11.09
N VAL A 223 -12.26 2.65 -12.14
CA VAL A 223 -13.63 3.21 -12.06
C VAL A 223 -14.66 2.10 -12.13
N ILE A 224 -14.63 1.25 -13.16
CA ILE A 224 -15.76 0.38 -13.52
C ILE A 224 -15.64 -1.05 -12.97
N ALA A 225 -14.46 -1.53 -12.56
CA ALA A 225 -14.28 -2.93 -12.16
C ALA A 225 -15.18 -3.35 -10.99
N GLY A 226 -15.57 -2.40 -10.13
CA GLY A 226 -16.53 -2.66 -9.05
C GLY A 226 -17.92 -3.09 -9.52
N MET A 227 -18.33 -2.62 -10.69
CA MET A 227 -19.65 -2.95 -11.27
C MET A 227 -19.73 -4.40 -11.75
N PHE A 228 -18.59 -5.07 -11.91
CA PHE A 228 -18.51 -6.47 -12.33
C PHE A 228 -18.44 -7.44 -11.15
N GLU A 229 -18.76 -7.00 -9.91
CA GLU A 229 -18.75 -7.84 -8.71
C GLU A 229 -19.54 -9.14 -8.93
N HIS A 230 -20.79 -9.06 -9.41
CA HIS A 230 -21.63 -10.23 -9.62
C HIS A 230 -21.01 -11.26 -10.58
N THR A 231 -20.55 -10.81 -11.74
CA THR A 231 -19.89 -11.69 -12.74
C THR A 231 -18.59 -12.28 -12.18
N PHE A 232 -17.83 -11.49 -11.38
CA PHE A 232 -16.62 -11.97 -10.73
C PHE A 232 -16.93 -13.07 -9.70
N VAL A 233 -17.95 -12.86 -8.86
CA VAL A 233 -18.40 -13.85 -7.88
C VAL A 233 -18.83 -15.15 -8.58
N GLU A 234 -19.70 -15.08 -9.59
CA GLU A 234 -20.15 -16.26 -10.35
C GLU A 234 -18.97 -17.06 -10.94
N PHE A 235 -17.93 -16.37 -11.40
CA PHE A 235 -16.76 -17.02 -11.98
C PHE A 235 -15.89 -17.70 -10.91
N VAL A 236 -15.58 -17.02 -9.79
CA VAL A 236 -14.63 -17.55 -8.81
C VAL A 236 -15.25 -18.56 -7.85
N THR A 237 -16.56 -18.47 -7.58
CA THR A 237 -17.27 -19.41 -6.68
C THR A 237 -17.52 -20.78 -7.29
N GLN A 238 -17.17 -20.98 -8.56
CA GLN A 238 -17.05 -22.34 -9.12
C GLN A 238 -15.93 -23.15 -8.47
N ILE A 239 -14.96 -22.50 -7.84
CA ILE A 239 -13.78 -23.13 -7.24
C ILE A 239 -13.64 -22.75 -5.76
N LEU A 240 -13.98 -21.51 -5.39
CA LEU A 240 -13.88 -21.01 -4.03
C LEU A 240 -15.20 -21.16 -3.27
N PRO A 241 -15.16 -21.37 -1.95
CA PRO A 241 -16.37 -21.34 -1.12
C PRO A 241 -17.15 -20.02 -1.31
N THR A 242 -18.46 -20.11 -1.36
CA THR A 242 -19.36 -18.97 -1.32
C THR A 242 -19.34 -18.35 0.07
N TRP A 243 -19.25 -17.03 0.13
CA TRP A 243 -19.47 -16.28 1.37
C TRP A 243 -20.63 -15.30 1.12
N GLU A 244 -21.60 -15.31 2.02
CA GLU A 244 -22.76 -14.41 2.00
C GLU A 244 -22.97 -13.81 3.39
N ALA A 245 -23.49 -12.60 3.44
CA ALA A 245 -23.80 -11.91 4.68
C ALA A 245 -25.10 -12.46 5.28
N SER A 246 -25.01 -13.58 6.00
CA SER A 246 -26.19 -14.28 6.55
C SER A 246 -26.85 -13.56 7.72
N ASN A 247 -26.08 -12.74 8.48
CA ASN A 247 -26.53 -12.11 9.73
C ASN A 247 -26.88 -10.62 9.57
N LEU A 248 -26.79 -10.06 8.35
CA LEU A 248 -27.01 -8.65 8.11
C LEU A 248 -28.41 -8.38 7.55
N THR A 249 -29.16 -7.52 8.21
CA THR A 249 -30.37 -6.96 7.63
C THR A 249 -30.00 -5.94 6.53
N HIS A 250 -30.86 -5.77 5.56
CA HIS A 250 -30.67 -4.80 4.49
C HIS A 250 -30.44 -3.37 5.02
N SER A 251 -31.12 -2.99 6.09
CA SER A 251 -30.92 -1.71 6.76
C SER A 251 -29.54 -1.57 7.40
N THR A 252 -29.04 -2.63 8.05
CA THR A 252 -27.71 -2.63 8.66
C THR A 252 -26.62 -2.49 7.60
N ALA A 253 -26.74 -3.18 6.47
CA ALA A 253 -25.79 -3.06 5.35
C ALA A 253 -25.71 -1.59 4.85
N TRP A 254 -26.84 -0.92 4.65
CA TRP A 254 -26.84 0.49 4.26
C TRP A 254 -26.22 1.42 5.31
N ILE A 255 -26.45 1.16 6.61
CA ILE A 255 -25.83 1.92 7.69
C ILE A 255 -24.31 1.78 7.65
N LEU A 256 -23.78 0.57 7.46
CA LEU A 256 -22.34 0.32 7.35
C LEU A 256 -21.74 1.10 6.17
N ILE A 257 -22.37 1.04 5.00
CA ILE A 257 -21.94 1.79 3.81
C ILE A 257 -21.91 3.30 4.08
N LEU A 258 -22.96 3.84 4.67
CA LEU A 258 -23.04 5.28 4.98
C LEU A 258 -21.97 5.70 5.99
N VAL A 259 -21.75 4.92 7.04
CA VAL A 259 -20.75 5.20 8.07
C VAL A 259 -19.32 5.12 7.51
N THR A 260 -19.06 4.16 6.63
CA THR A 260 -17.75 4.02 5.96
C THR A 260 -17.51 5.15 4.96
N SER A 261 -18.51 5.47 4.15
CA SER A 261 -18.44 6.59 3.20
C SER A 261 -18.24 7.93 3.93
N ALA A 262 -18.92 8.13 5.05
CA ALA A 262 -18.79 9.36 5.84
C ALA A 262 -17.36 9.53 6.38
N VAL A 263 -16.73 8.48 6.93
CA VAL A 263 -15.36 8.57 7.43
C VAL A 263 -14.35 8.78 6.30
N ALA A 264 -14.56 8.18 5.13
CA ALA A 264 -13.71 8.40 3.96
C ALA A 264 -13.82 9.85 3.44
N ILE A 265 -15.03 10.37 3.29
CA ILE A 265 -15.28 11.76 2.90
C ILE A 265 -14.69 12.74 3.93
N PHE A 266 -14.86 12.46 5.22
CA PHE A 266 -14.25 13.26 6.29
C PHE A 266 -12.72 13.28 6.19
N GLY A 267 -12.08 12.12 5.97
CA GLY A 267 -10.63 12.04 5.78
C GLY A 267 -10.15 12.86 4.59
N ILE A 268 -10.85 12.79 3.44
CA ILE A 268 -10.58 13.61 2.26
C ILE A 268 -10.73 15.10 2.59
N ALA A 269 -11.85 15.48 3.19
CA ALA A 269 -12.16 16.87 3.50
C ALA A 269 -11.09 17.50 4.41
N VAL A 270 -10.67 16.77 5.45
CA VAL A 270 -9.60 17.22 6.36
C VAL A 270 -8.27 17.38 5.61
N ALA A 271 -7.91 16.43 4.76
CA ALA A 271 -6.68 16.52 3.95
C ALA A 271 -6.72 17.71 3.00
N VAL A 272 -7.80 17.88 2.24
CA VAL A 272 -7.97 18.99 1.30
C VAL A 272 -7.92 20.33 2.02
N PHE A 273 -8.70 20.48 3.10
CA PHE A 273 -8.74 21.74 3.86
C PHE A 273 -7.38 22.10 4.45
N LYS A 274 -6.69 21.13 5.07
CA LYS A 274 -5.39 21.39 5.71
C LYS A 274 -4.29 21.69 4.70
N TYR A 275 -4.17 20.89 3.65
CA TYR A 275 -3.06 21.04 2.70
C TYR A 275 -3.29 22.09 1.62
N ARG A 276 -4.53 22.56 1.45
CA ARG A 276 -4.81 23.79 0.69
C ARG A 276 -4.33 25.03 1.42
N ASN A 277 -4.32 25.01 2.76
CA ASN A 277 -3.97 26.15 3.63
C ASN A 277 -2.56 25.97 4.25
N GLY A 278 -1.59 25.44 3.51
CA GLY A 278 -0.19 25.31 3.94
C GLY A 278 0.14 24.09 4.80
N GLY A 279 -0.84 23.25 5.18
CA GLY A 279 -0.62 22.01 5.94
C GLY A 279 -0.70 22.18 7.46
N PHE A 280 -0.09 21.23 8.17
CA PHE A 280 0.01 21.29 9.64
C PHE A 280 1.20 22.15 10.06
N SER A 281 1.11 22.75 11.25
CA SER A 281 2.21 23.52 11.84
C SER A 281 3.49 22.66 11.98
N LYS A 282 4.65 23.26 11.79
CA LYS A 282 5.96 22.59 12.01
C LYS A 282 6.10 22.05 13.44
N SER A 283 5.44 22.65 14.42
CA SER A 283 5.42 22.14 15.80
C SER A 283 4.83 20.73 15.95
N TRP A 284 3.99 20.28 15.00
CA TRP A 284 3.50 18.93 14.94
C TRP A 284 4.62 17.92 14.69
N GLU A 285 5.61 18.27 13.88
CA GLU A 285 6.76 17.41 13.56
C GLU A 285 7.65 17.15 14.79
N ASP A 286 7.59 18.01 15.81
CA ASP A 286 8.32 17.86 17.05
C ASP A 286 7.66 16.93 18.07
N THR A 287 6.40 16.58 17.86
CA THR A 287 5.69 15.69 18.77
C THR A 287 6.27 14.28 18.81
N ALA A 288 6.19 13.62 19.97
CA ALA A 288 6.66 12.25 20.15
C ALA A 288 5.97 11.27 19.20
N ILE A 289 4.66 11.48 18.95
CA ILE A 289 3.88 10.65 18.04
C ILE A 289 4.40 10.78 16.60
N TYR A 290 4.61 12.01 16.11
CA TYR A 290 5.16 12.20 14.77
C TYR A 290 6.54 11.56 14.63
N LYS A 291 7.43 11.76 15.60
CA LYS A 291 8.77 11.16 15.64
C LYS A 291 8.73 9.63 15.66
N LEU A 292 7.78 9.03 16.38
CA LEU A 292 7.56 7.59 16.39
C LEU A 292 7.16 7.06 15.01
N LEU A 293 6.16 7.68 14.40
CA LEU A 293 5.62 7.27 13.10
C LEU A 293 6.60 7.53 11.96
N SER A 294 7.27 8.68 11.93
CA SER A 294 8.24 9.04 10.90
C SER A 294 9.51 8.16 10.94
N ASN A 295 9.89 7.69 12.13
CA ASN A 295 10.96 6.69 12.30
C ASN A 295 10.45 5.24 12.15
N GLN A 296 9.23 5.03 11.64
CA GLN A 296 8.66 3.69 11.37
C GLN A 296 8.68 2.82 12.63
N TYR A 297 8.22 3.40 13.77
CA TYR A 297 8.23 2.77 15.09
C TYR A 297 9.63 2.30 15.53
N TYR A 298 10.68 2.91 15.00
CA TYR A 298 12.10 2.53 15.19
C TYR A 298 12.44 1.09 14.77
N ILE A 299 11.58 0.40 14.05
CA ILE A 299 11.82 -0.97 13.57
C ILE A 299 13.09 -1.06 12.70
N PRO A 300 13.34 -0.15 11.70
CA PRO A 300 14.56 -0.21 10.91
C PRO A 300 15.83 -0.05 11.77
N LYS A 301 15.79 0.82 12.78
CA LYS A 301 16.91 1.00 13.71
C LYS A 301 17.15 -0.24 14.59
N PHE A 302 16.06 -0.89 15.02
CA PHE A 302 16.16 -2.16 15.76
C PHE A 302 16.84 -3.23 14.91
N TYR A 303 16.39 -3.42 13.67
CA TYR A 303 17.02 -4.38 12.76
C TYR A 303 18.47 -4.03 12.42
N GLU A 304 18.77 -2.76 12.22
CA GLU A 304 20.15 -2.31 12.00
C GLU A 304 21.07 -2.70 13.16
N TYR A 305 20.63 -2.44 14.39
CA TYR A 305 21.46 -2.65 15.58
C TYR A 305 21.59 -4.13 15.98
N PHE A 306 20.47 -4.87 15.95
CA PHE A 306 20.41 -6.24 16.48
C PHE A 306 20.60 -7.32 15.41
N VAL A 307 20.42 -7.00 14.15
CA VAL A 307 20.53 -7.98 13.06
C VAL A 307 21.64 -7.59 12.08
N SER A 308 21.54 -6.42 11.43
CA SER A 308 22.44 -6.10 10.31
C SER A 308 23.88 -5.87 10.75
N LYS A 309 24.12 -5.08 11.81
CA LYS A 309 25.48 -4.85 12.32
C LYS A 309 26.17 -6.10 12.87
N PRO A 310 25.53 -6.94 13.72
CA PRO A 310 26.13 -8.19 14.16
C PRO A 310 26.40 -9.17 13.00
N TYR A 311 25.45 -9.29 12.08
CA TYR A 311 25.62 -10.14 10.88
C TYR A 311 26.83 -9.68 10.06
N TYR A 312 26.93 -8.38 9.79
CA TYR A 312 28.06 -7.81 9.05
C TYR A 312 29.39 -8.03 9.79
N ALA A 313 29.42 -7.85 11.11
CA ALA A 313 30.61 -8.09 11.90
C ALA A 313 31.07 -9.56 11.84
N ILE A 314 30.11 -10.51 11.93
CA ILE A 314 30.37 -11.95 11.78
C ILE A 314 30.90 -12.23 10.36
N SER A 315 30.26 -11.69 9.34
CA SER A 315 30.66 -11.87 7.94
C SER A 315 32.09 -11.39 7.69
N VAL A 316 32.44 -10.20 8.17
CA VAL A 316 33.80 -9.65 8.07
C VAL A 316 34.80 -10.51 8.83
N TRP A 317 34.44 -10.99 10.01
CA TRP A 317 35.29 -11.89 10.79
C TRP A 317 35.52 -13.22 10.06
N THR A 318 34.46 -13.84 9.56
CA THR A 318 34.52 -15.08 8.79
C THR A 318 35.40 -14.94 7.55
N TRP A 319 35.20 -13.86 6.79
CA TRP A 319 36.01 -13.57 5.63
C TRP A 319 37.50 -13.44 5.99
N LYS A 320 37.84 -12.61 7.00
CA LYS A 320 39.23 -12.39 7.39
C LYS A 320 39.94 -13.62 7.96
N ILE A 321 39.20 -14.46 8.71
CA ILE A 321 39.81 -15.60 9.40
C ILE A 321 39.75 -16.87 8.57
N ILE A 322 38.58 -17.21 8.06
CA ILE A 322 38.39 -18.47 7.35
C ILE A 322 38.91 -18.36 5.91
N GLU A 323 38.46 -17.34 5.17
CA GLU A 323 38.85 -17.24 3.76
C GLU A 323 40.31 -16.80 3.63
N VAL A 324 40.66 -15.63 4.12
CA VAL A 324 42.00 -15.07 3.90
C VAL A 324 43.09 -15.82 4.69
N LYS A 325 42.89 -16.09 6.01
CA LYS A 325 43.97 -16.72 6.83
C LYS A 325 44.04 -18.23 6.68
N ILE A 326 42.93 -18.93 6.45
CA ILE A 326 42.94 -20.41 6.38
C ILE A 326 42.99 -20.84 4.92
N ILE A 327 42.00 -20.48 4.10
CA ILE A 327 41.85 -21.00 2.74
C ILE A 327 42.98 -20.44 1.84
N ASP A 328 43.07 -19.12 1.74
CA ASP A 328 44.08 -18.47 0.86
C ASP A 328 45.50 -18.85 1.25
N ASN A 329 45.86 -18.79 2.57
CA ASN A 329 47.18 -19.19 3.00
C ASN A 329 47.49 -20.67 2.79
N ALA A 330 46.47 -21.57 2.84
CA ALA A 330 46.66 -22.96 2.53
C ALA A 330 46.96 -23.18 1.05
N ILE A 331 46.21 -22.48 0.18
CA ILE A 331 46.38 -22.53 -1.27
C ILE A 331 47.77 -21.96 -1.65
N ASP A 332 48.13 -20.81 -1.10
CA ASP A 332 49.44 -20.17 -1.35
C ASP A 332 50.58 -21.06 -0.81
N GLY A 333 50.40 -21.69 0.35
CA GLY A 333 51.36 -22.67 0.89
C GLY A 333 51.58 -23.87 -0.01
N LEU A 334 50.50 -24.42 -0.59
CA LEU A 334 50.56 -25.47 -1.59
C LEU A 334 51.30 -25.02 -2.88
N ALA A 335 50.97 -23.82 -3.37
CA ALA A 335 51.64 -23.26 -4.54
C ALA A 335 53.15 -23.05 -4.30
N HIS A 336 53.54 -22.58 -3.14
CA HIS A 336 54.94 -22.47 -2.72
C HIS A 336 55.66 -23.81 -2.61
N LEU A 337 54.96 -24.85 -2.15
CA LEU A 337 55.49 -26.20 -2.06
C LEU A 337 55.78 -26.78 -3.49
N VAL A 338 54.82 -26.63 -4.40
CA VAL A 338 54.95 -27.08 -5.81
C VAL A 338 56.09 -26.35 -6.54
N ASN A 339 56.28 -25.05 -6.26
CA ASN A 339 57.37 -24.28 -6.87
C ASN A 339 58.76 -24.65 -6.34
N LYS A 340 58.87 -25.36 -5.22
CA LYS A 340 60.13 -25.82 -4.65
C LYS A 340 60.52 -27.24 -5.03
N LEU A 341 59.59 -27.98 -5.61
CA LEU A 341 59.80 -29.29 -6.22
C LEU A 341 60.24 -29.18 -7.70
#